data_e58a52750d5178834162a5c904ff70bf
#
_entry.id   e58a52750d5178834162a5c904ff70bf
#
_cell.length_a   1.000
_cell.length_b   1.000
_cell.length_c   1.000
_cell.angle_alpha   90.00
_cell.angle_beta   90.00
_cell.angle_gamma   90.00
#
_symmetry.space_group_name_H-M   'P 1'
#
loop_
_entity.id
_entity.type
_entity.pdbx_description
1 polymer ?
#
loop_
_entity_poly.entity_id
_entity_poly.type
_entity_poly.pdbx_seq_one_letter_code
_entity_poly.pdbx_strand_id
1 'polypeptide(L)'
;MVILLSTNTFIQMLCVLAVYQKKNWKRQAQEILITIFFLRPFVDCYRVSTNLKDEEKVLGAVDEMMVNKGIELATETIPGCVLQCYVMLMNPSLGGSGGAIASILVSALTTGLTSTMLSIDIDTDPRRRIVQPLFYGYVDNEKRGLTFLLMSVTSTLHNLSRSLAYAILAVEDVSLALRFFLVEVSER
;
A
#
# COMPACT_ATOMS: atom_id res chain seq x y z
N MET A 1 3.95 8.53 -13.66
CA MET A 1 2.59 8.22 -13.14
C MET A 1 1.93 7.06 -13.90
N VAL A 2 1.75 7.14 -15.23
CA VAL A 2 1.11 6.07 -16.03
C VAL A 2 1.79 4.71 -15.86
N ILE A 3 3.11 4.65 -15.85
CA ILE A 3 3.88 3.40 -15.66
C ILE A 3 3.60 2.77 -14.30
N LEU A 4 3.58 3.56 -13.22
CA LEU A 4 3.30 3.06 -11.86
C LEU A 4 1.89 2.48 -11.79
N LEU A 5 0.91 3.20 -12.33
CA LEU A 5 -0.48 2.75 -12.38
C LEU A 5 -0.62 1.44 -13.19
N SER A 6 0.04 1.36 -14.35
CA SER A 6 0.04 0.14 -15.18
C SER A 6 0.69 -1.05 -14.47
N THR A 7 1.81 -0.81 -13.77
CA THR A 7 2.50 -1.85 -12.99
C THR A 7 1.63 -2.35 -11.84
N ASN A 8 0.99 -1.44 -11.10
CA ASN A 8 0.06 -1.78 -10.03
C ASN A 8 -1.10 -2.64 -10.57
N THR A 9 -1.76 -2.18 -11.64
CA THR A 9 -2.87 -2.91 -12.27
C THR A 9 -2.44 -4.30 -12.74
N PHE A 10 -1.26 -4.40 -13.36
CA PHE A 10 -0.72 -5.68 -13.83
C PHE A 10 -0.47 -6.67 -12.68
N ILE A 11 0.15 -6.22 -11.59
CA ILE A 11 0.40 -7.06 -10.41
C ILE A 11 -0.92 -7.47 -9.75
N GLN A 12 -1.88 -6.56 -9.61
CA GLN A 12 -3.21 -6.90 -9.10
C GLN A 12 -3.92 -7.93 -9.99
N MET A 13 -3.81 -7.84 -11.32
CA MET A 13 -4.34 -8.86 -12.23
C MET A 13 -3.70 -10.23 -12.02
N LEU A 14 -2.38 -10.30 -11.83
CA LEU A 14 -1.71 -11.56 -11.53
C LEU A 14 -2.20 -12.16 -10.20
N CYS A 15 -2.40 -11.34 -9.18
CA CYS A 15 -2.97 -11.77 -7.90
C CYS A 15 -4.40 -12.30 -8.07
N VAL A 16 -5.24 -11.61 -8.85
CA VAL A 16 -6.59 -12.10 -9.18
C VAL A 16 -6.54 -13.47 -9.84
N LEU A 17 -5.70 -13.63 -10.85
CA LEU A 17 -5.53 -14.92 -11.53
C LEU A 17 -5.09 -16.01 -10.55
N ALA A 18 -4.15 -15.72 -9.65
CA ALA A 18 -3.68 -16.67 -8.65
C ALA A 18 -4.78 -17.06 -7.64
N VAL A 19 -5.53 -16.09 -7.12
CA VAL A 19 -6.58 -16.30 -6.11
C VAL A 19 -7.79 -17.03 -6.69
N TYR A 20 -8.12 -16.74 -7.95
CA TYR A 20 -9.32 -17.27 -8.61
C TYR A 20 -9.03 -18.43 -9.57
N GLN A 21 -7.85 -19.06 -9.52
CA GLN A 21 -7.45 -20.18 -10.40
C GLN A 21 -8.47 -21.33 -10.44
N LYS A 22 -9.12 -21.62 -9.30
CA LYS A 22 -10.08 -22.73 -9.17
C LYS A 22 -11.51 -22.34 -9.53
N LYS A 23 -11.77 -21.08 -9.92
CA LYS A 23 -13.11 -20.60 -10.23
C LYS A 23 -13.42 -20.59 -11.71
N ASN A 24 -14.73 -20.53 -11.98
CA ASN A 24 -15.27 -20.52 -13.35
C ASN A 24 -14.71 -19.30 -14.12
N TRP A 25 -14.33 -19.49 -15.39
CA TRP A 25 -13.82 -18.46 -16.30
C TRP A 25 -14.63 -17.16 -16.30
N LYS A 26 -15.97 -17.23 -16.21
CA LYS A 26 -16.83 -16.05 -16.16
C LYS A 26 -16.54 -15.18 -14.93
N ARG A 27 -16.25 -15.79 -13.78
CA ARG A 27 -15.95 -15.06 -12.56
C ARG A 27 -14.54 -14.46 -12.57
N GLN A 28 -13.58 -15.17 -13.15
CA GLN A 28 -12.24 -14.61 -13.37
C GLN A 28 -12.31 -13.37 -14.27
N ALA A 29 -13.06 -13.43 -15.36
CA ALA A 29 -13.24 -12.30 -16.27
C ALA A 29 -13.92 -11.10 -15.58
N GLN A 30 -14.90 -11.32 -14.72
CA GLN A 30 -15.53 -10.26 -13.91
C GLN A 30 -14.53 -9.59 -12.97
N GLU A 31 -13.71 -10.38 -12.25
CA GLU A 31 -12.71 -9.84 -11.33
C GLU A 31 -11.61 -9.05 -12.06
N ILE A 32 -11.19 -9.52 -13.24
CA ILE A 32 -10.25 -8.79 -14.11
C ILE A 32 -10.84 -7.45 -14.55
N LEU A 33 -12.11 -7.43 -14.99
CA LEU A 33 -12.80 -6.19 -15.37
C LEU A 33 -12.90 -5.21 -14.18
N ILE A 34 -13.24 -5.68 -12.99
CA ILE A 34 -13.29 -4.88 -11.75
C ILE A 34 -11.91 -4.23 -11.49
N THR A 35 -10.82 -4.98 -11.69
CA THR A 35 -9.45 -4.48 -11.52
C THR A 35 -9.09 -3.44 -12.57
N ILE A 36 -9.41 -3.68 -13.85
CA ILE A 36 -9.14 -2.75 -14.96
C ILE A 36 -9.89 -1.41 -14.78
N PHE A 37 -11.13 -1.47 -14.29
CA PHE A 37 -11.93 -0.27 -14.05
C PHE A 37 -11.65 0.39 -12.68
N PHE A 38 -10.61 -0.03 -11.95
CA PHE A 38 -10.26 0.49 -10.63
C PHE A 38 -11.39 0.43 -9.59
N LEU A 39 -12.35 -0.47 -9.78
CA LEU A 39 -13.47 -0.67 -8.86
C LEU A 39 -13.12 -1.62 -7.70
N ARG A 40 -11.91 -2.18 -7.70
CA ARG A 40 -11.44 -3.16 -6.71
C ARG A 40 -11.61 -2.70 -5.26
N PRO A 41 -11.18 -1.49 -4.86
CA PRO A 41 -11.33 -1.04 -3.48
C PRO A 41 -12.79 -1.00 -3.01
N PHE A 42 -13.71 -0.59 -3.90
CA PHE A 42 -15.15 -0.54 -3.59
C PHE A 42 -15.75 -1.93 -3.41
N VAL A 43 -15.40 -2.85 -4.30
CA VAL A 43 -15.89 -4.24 -4.26
C VAL A 43 -15.34 -4.96 -3.03
N ASP A 44 -14.07 -4.76 -2.69
CA ASP A 44 -13.45 -5.35 -1.51
C ASP A 44 -14.08 -4.80 -0.21
N CYS A 45 -14.31 -3.49 -0.11
CA CYS A 45 -15.05 -2.88 0.99
C CYS A 45 -16.46 -3.45 1.12
N TYR A 46 -17.20 -3.58 0.02
CA TYR A 46 -18.52 -4.16 0.01
C TYR A 46 -18.54 -5.61 0.48
N ARG A 47 -17.58 -6.42 0.02
CA ARG A 47 -17.44 -7.84 0.43
C ARG A 47 -17.13 -7.99 1.90
N VAL A 48 -16.26 -7.13 2.43
CA VAL A 48 -15.91 -7.13 3.86
C VAL A 48 -17.10 -6.69 4.69
N SER A 49 -17.81 -5.63 4.30
CA SER A 49 -18.96 -5.10 5.04
C SER A 49 -20.14 -6.06 5.07
N THR A 50 -20.38 -6.80 3.99
CA THR A 50 -21.48 -7.78 3.89
C THR A 50 -21.11 -9.15 4.42
N ASN A 51 -19.85 -9.34 4.89
CA ASN A 51 -19.34 -10.60 5.43
C ASN A 51 -19.63 -11.81 4.50
N LEU A 52 -19.55 -11.58 3.18
CA LEU A 52 -19.79 -12.59 2.15
C LEU A 52 -18.75 -13.70 2.28
N LYS A 53 -19.18 -14.81 2.89
CA LYS A 53 -18.39 -16.04 2.96
C LYS A 53 -18.50 -16.77 1.61
N ASP A 54 -17.45 -16.69 0.85
CA ASP A 54 -17.31 -17.43 -0.39
C ASP A 54 -16.43 -18.66 -0.08
N GLU A 55 -17.06 -19.80 0.26
CA GLU A 55 -16.40 -21.03 0.76
C GLU A 55 -15.36 -21.61 -0.21
N GLU A 56 -15.42 -21.23 -1.47
CA GLU A 56 -14.49 -21.68 -2.50
C GLU A 56 -13.27 -20.77 -2.70
N LYS A 57 -13.10 -19.69 -1.92
CA LYS A 57 -11.96 -18.80 -2.05
C LYS A 57 -10.74 -19.33 -1.29
N VAL A 58 -9.56 -19.19 -1.91
CA VAL A 58 -8.27 -19.49 -1.27
C VAL A 58 -7.97 -18.49 -0.15
N LEU A 59 -8.41 -17.23 -0.30
CA LEU A 59 -8.23 -16.14 0.66
C LEU A 59 -9.58 -15.61 1.14
N GLY A 60 -9.70 -15.30 2.42
CA GLY A 60 -10.85 -14.58 2.96
C GLY A 60 -10.96 -13.16 2.38
N ALA A 61 -12.16 -12.56 2.40
CA ALA A 61 -12.38 -11.22 1.85
C ALA A 61 -11.48 -10.15 2.51
N VAL A 62 -11.23 -10.29 3.81
CA VAL A 62 -10.33 -9.39 4.57
C VAL A 62 -8.88 -9.57 4.12
N ASP A 63 -8.41 -10.82 4.00
CA ASP A 63 -7.03 -11.11 3.57
C ASP A 63 -6.79 -10.65 2.13
N GLU A 64 -7.78 -10.82 1.24
CA GLU A 64 -7.73 -10.33 -0.14
C GLU A 64 -7.61 -8.80 -0.20
N MET A 65 -8.41 -8.09 0.60
CA MET A 65 -8.33 -6.63 0.72
C MET A 65 -6.97 -6.16 1.26
N MET A 66 -6.42 -6.85 2.27
CA MET A 66 -5.11 -6.53 2.84
C MET A 66 -3.99 -6.71 1.80
N VAL A 67 -4.00 -7.81 1.05
CA VAL A 67 -3.02 -8.07 -0.01
C VAL A 67 -3.09 -7.01 -1.09
N ASN A 68 -4.29 -6.67 -1.56
CA ASN A 68 -4.49 -5.64 -2.58
C ASN A 68 -3.99 -4.26 -2.12
N LYS A 69 -4.30 -3.85 -0.88
CA LYS A 69 -3.78 -2.60 -0.29
C LYS A 69 -2.25 -2.62 -0.11
N GLY A 70 -1.67 -3.75 0.28
CA GLY A 70 -0.22 -3.91 0.35
C GLY A 70 0.46 -3.74 -1.01
N ILE A 71 -0.11 -4.31 -2.05
CA ILE A 71 0.37 -4.16 -3.43
C ILE A 71 0.27 -2.70 -3.87
N GLU A 72 -0.86 -2.04 -3.66
CA GLU A 72 -1.08 -0.63 -3.99
C GLU A 72 -0.05 0.27 -3.31
N LEU A 73 0.20 0.07 -2.01
CA LEU A 73 1.23 0.79 -1.27
C LEU A 73 2.62 0.61 -1.89
N ALA A 74 3.00 -0.63 -2.18
CA ALA A 74 4.35 -0.95 -2.65
C ALA A 74 4.62 -0.51 -4.09
N THR A 75 3.61 -0.60 -4.97
CA THR A 75 3.80 -0.41 -6.42
C THR A 75 3.36 0.96 -6.93
N GLU A 76 2.52 1.65 -6.22
CA GLU A 76 1.96 2.94 -6.66
C GLU A 76 2.22 4.05 -5.64
N THR A 77 1.79 3.88 -4.39
CA THR A 77 1.71 4.99 -3.43
C THR A 77 3.10 5.42 -2.97
N ILE A 78 3.97 4.50 -2.54
CA ILE A 78 5.34 4.82 -2.10
C ILE A 78 6.19 5.33 -3.28
N PRO A 79 6.28 4.64 -4.44
CA PRO A 79 7.02 5.16 -5.58
C PRO A 79 6.46 6.48 -6.11
N GLY A 80 5.14 6.68 -6.01
CA GLY A 80 4.49 7.94 -6.38
C GLY A 80 4.94 9.11 -5.49
N CYS A 81 5.07 8.90 -4.19
CA CYS A 81 5.58 9.90 -3.25
C CYS A 81 7.05 10.26 -3.56
N VAL A 82 7.90 9.26 -3.83
CA VAL A 82 9.30 9.47 -4.24
C VAL A 82 9.37 10.28 -5.53
N LEU A 83 8.56 9.94 -6.53
CA LEU A 83 8.51 10.66 -7.81
C LEU A 83 8.07 12.12 -7.63
N GLN A 84 7.08 12.38 -6.79
CA GLN A 84 6.63 13.75 -6.48
C GLN A 84 7.75 14.57 -5.82
N CYS A 85 8.47 13.99 -4.84
CA CYS A 85 9.62 14.62 -4.21
C CYS A 85 10.73 14.90 -5.24
N TYR A 86 11.04 13.94 -6.10
CA TYR A 86 12.04 14.08 -7.16
C TYR A 86 11.70 15.21 -8.13
N VAL A 87 10.47 15.24 -8.64
CA VAL A 87 10.00 16.31 -9.56
C VAL A 87 10.06 17.68 -8.90
N MET A 88 9.72 17.78 -7.61
CA MET A 88 9.81 19.03 -6.86
C MET A 88 11.27 19.51 -6.73
N LEU A 89 12.21 18.60 -6.47
CA LEU A 89 13.64 18.95 -6.35
C LEU A 89 14.25 19.35 -7.71
N MET A 90 13.85 18.67 -8.79
CA MET A 90 14.35 18.99 -10.14
C MET A 90 13.78 20.29 -10.72
N ASN A 91 12.66 20.77 -10.19
CA ASN A 91 12.00 22.01 -10.67
C ASN A 91 11.91 23.06 -9.56
N PRO A 92 12.90 23.95 -9.41
CA PRO A 92 12.93 24.96 -8.35
C PRO A 92 11.70 25.88 -8.33
N SER A 93 11.08 26.12 -9.49
CA SER A 93 9.84 26.89 -9.59
C SER A 93 8.64 26.21 -8.89
N LEU A 94 8.62 24.87 -8.84
CA LEU A 94 7.61 24.10 -8.12
C LEU A 94 7.91 24.00 -6.63
N GLY A 95 9.18 23.98 -6.24
CA GLY A 95 9.61 23.93 -4.84
C GLY A 95 9.12 25.09 -3.98
N GLY A 96 8.87 26.27 -4.61
CA GLY A 96 8.26 27.43 -3.97
C GLY A 96 6.72 27.43 -4.02
N SER A 97 6.07 26.50 -4.72
CA SER A 97 4.62 26.46 -4.83
C SER A 97 4.00 25.70 -3.65
N GLY A 98 3.15 26.37 -2.87
CA GLY A 98 2.42 25.73 -1.76
C GLY A 98 1.59 24.52 -2.19
N GLY A 99 1.14 24.48 -3.46
CA GLY A 99 0.38 23.35 -4.02
C GLY A 99 1.19 22.07 -4.15
N ALA A 100 2.45 22.15 -4.59
CA ALA A 100 3.33 20.98 -4.71
C ALA A 100 3.67 20.38 -3.33
N ILE A 101 4.00 21.24 -2.36
CA ILE A 101 4.28 20.83 -0.98
C ILE A 101 3.03 20.18 -0.37
N ALA A 102 1.86 20.81 -0.50
CA ALA A 102 0.61 20.26 0.01
C ALA A 102 0.30 18.87 -0.62
N SER A 103 0.53 18.70 -1.93
CA SER A 103 0.34 17.41 -2.61
C SER A 103 1.23 16.31 -2.02
N ILE A 104 2.50 16.60 -1.76
CA ILE A 104 3.44 15.63 -1.15
C ILE A 104 3.01 15.29 0.27
N LEU A 105 2.63 16.28 1.07
CA LEU A 105 2.16 16.06 2.45
C LEU A 105 0.90 15.22 2.49
N VAL A 106 -0.09 15.49 1.63
CA VAL A 106 -1.31 14.69 1.52
C VAL A 106 -0.97 13.26 1.08
N SER A 107 -0.10 13.10 0.09
CA SER A 107 0.35 11.78 -0.37
C SER A 107 1.07 10.99 0.73
N ALA A 108 1.96 11.62 1.47
CA ALA A 108 2.65 11.00 2.59
C ALA A 108 1.68 10.63 3.75
N LEU A 109 0.73 11.51 4.04
CA LEU A 109 -0.28 11.28 5.07
C LEU A 109 -1.19 10.10 4.71
N THR A 110 -1.72 10.06 3.50
CA THR A 110 -2.57 8.94 3.03
C THR A 110 -1.81 7.63 3.05
N THR A 111 -0.54 7.62 2.63
CA THR A 111 0.33 6.45 2.70
C THR A 111 0.54 5.98 4.14
N GLY A 112 0.83 6.91 5.05
CA GLY A 112 1.02 6.61 6.47
C GLY A 112 -0.24 6.06 7.14
N LEU A 113 -1.40 6.65 6.85
CA LEU A 113 -2.70 6.17 7.35
C LEU A 113 -3.01 4.76 6.82
N THR A 114 -2.85 4.52 5.52
CA THR A 114 -3.12 3.21 4.91
C THR A 114 -2.19 2.13 5.45
N SER A 115 -0.90 2.43 5.59
CA SER A 115 0.10 1.53 6.18
C SER A 115 -0.24 1.18 7.63
N THR A 116 -0.66 2.16 8.42
CA THR A 116 -1.07 1.97 9.82
C THR A 116 -2.34 1.13 9.93
N MET A 117 -3.35 1.42 9.11
CA MET A 117 -4.58 0.60 9.05
C MET A 117 -4.24 -0.85 8.76
N LEU A 118 -3.43 -1.10 7.73
CA LEU A 118 -3.00 -2.44 7.37
C LEU A 118 -2.26 -3.15 8.51
N SER A 119 -1.35 -2.45 9.19
CA SER A 119 -0.58 -2.99 10.31
C SER A 119 -1.48 -3.36 11.51
N ILE A 120 -2.43 -2.50 11.86
CA ILE A 120 -3.37 -2.76 12.95
C ILE A 120 -4.34 -3.89 12.60
N ASP A 121 -4.85 -3.94 11.37
CA ASP A 121 -5.74 -5.01 10.93
C ASP A 121 -5.02 -6.37 10.95
N ILE A 122 -3.74 -6.42 10.57
CA ILE A 122 -2.92 -7.61 10.66
C ILE A 122 -2.67 -8.02 12.12
N ASP A 123 -2.34 -7.06 13.00
CA ASP A 123 -2.05 -7.33 14.41
C ASP A 123 -3.30 -7.73 15.21
N THR A 124 -4.45 -7.21 14.85
CA THR A 124 -5.72 -7.46 15.56
C THR A 124 -6.50 -8.66 15.05
N ASP A 125 -6.08 -9.33 13.96
CA ASP A 125 -6.75 -10.53 13.43
C ASP A 125 -6.68 -11.70 14.45
N PRO A 126 -7.82 -12.17 14.97
CA PRO A 126 -7.85 -13.25 15.95
C PRO A 126 -7.21 -14.56 15.46
N ARG A 127 -7.31 -14.85 14.16
CA ARG A 127 -6.74 -16.07 13.55
C ARG A 127 -5.23 -16.05 13.60
N ARG A 128 -4.60 -14.89 13.32
CA ARG A 128 -3.15 -14.71 13.36
C ARG A 128 -2.61 -14.75 14.78
N ARG A 129 -3.34 -14.16 15.74
CA ARG A 129 -3.00 -14.20 17.17
C ARG A 129 -2.97 -15.62 17.73
N ILE A 130 -3.89 -16.49 17.28
CA ILE A 130 -3.90 -17.91 17.71
C ILE A 130 -2.70 -18.66 17.15
N VAL A 131 -2.33 -18.42 15.88
CA VAL A 131 -1.24 -19.15 15.22
C VAL A 131 0.14 -18.68 15.71
N GLN A 132 0.30 -17.38 15.93
CA GLN A 132 1.58 -16.76 16.31
C GLN A 132 1.39 -15.70 17.41
N PRO A 133 1.08 -16.12 18.65
CA PRO A 133 0.77 -15.20 19.75
C PRO A 133 1.95 -14.32 20.18
N LEU A 134 3.19 -14.72 19.87
CA LEU A 134 4.39 -13.94 20.17
C LEU A 134 4.68 -12.85 19.13
N PHE A 135 4.03 -12.90 17.98
CA PHE A 135 4.27 -11.97 16.88
C PHE A 135 3.13 -10.97 16.65
N TYR A 136 1.92 -11.30 17.05
CA TYR A 136 0.73 -10.47 16.89
C TYR A 136 0.05 -10.19 18.24
N GLY A 137 -0.71 -9.10 18.29
CA GLY A 137 -1.51 -8.77 19.47
C GLY A 137 -0.88 -7.71 20.37
N TYR A 138 0.03 -6.91 19.83
CA TYR A 138 0.68 -5.83 20.57
C TYR A 138 -0.18 -4.56 20.69
N VAL A 139 -1.19 -4.42 19.82
CA VAL A 139 -2.11 -3.27 19.89
C VAL A 139 -3.08 -3.46 21.04
N ASP A 140 -2.98 -2.60 22.05
CA ASP A 140 -3.88 -2.58 23.19
C ASP A 140 -5.27 -2.07 22.80
N ASN A 141 -6.30 -2.82 23.18
CA ASN A 141 -7.70 -2.46 22.87
C ASN A 141 -8.14 -1.18 23.59
N GLU A 142 -7.65 -0.93 24.79
CA GLU A 142 -8.05 0.25 25.59
C GLU A 142 -7.50 1.56 24.99
N LYS A 143 -6.31 1.52 24.39
CA LYS A 143 -5.62 2.68 23.82
C LYS A 143 -5.54 2.65 22.29
N ARG A 144 -6.40 1.87 21.64
CA ARG A 144 -6.35 1.64 20.19
C ARG A 144 -6.32 2.94 19.38
N GLY A 145 -7.11 3.96 19.77
CA GLY A 145 -7.15 5.25 19.07
C GLY A 145 -5.84 6.04 19.19
N LEU A 146 -5.23 6.06 20.35
CA LEU A 146 -3.93 6.73 20.58
C LEU A 146 -2.82 5.99 19.83
N THR A 147 -2.79 4.67 19.89
CA THR A 147 -1.83 3.83 19.17
C THR A 147 -1.96 4.06 17.66
N PHE A 148 -3.19 4.07 17.14
CA PHE A 148 -3.44 4.38 15.73
C PHE A 148 -2.88 5.75 15.32
N LEU A 149 -3.13 6.78 16.11
CA LEU A 149 -2.67 8.14 15.83
C LEU A 149 -1.13 8.22 15.85
N LEU A 150 -0.48 7.67 16.87
CA LEU A 150 0.97 7.66 16.98
C LEU A 150 1.63 6.87 15.84
N MET A 151 1.11 5.69 15.51
CA MET A 151 1.58 4.88 14.39
C MET A 151 1.40 5.62 13.06
N SER A 152 0.27 6.30 12.87
CA SER A 152 0.01 7.07 11.64
C SER A 152 0.98 8.22 11.47
N VAL A 153 1.24 8.98 12.52
CA VAL A 153 2.22 10.08 12.49
C VAL A 153 3.62 9.54 12.22
N THR A 154 4.03 8.49 12.94
CA THR A 154 5.36 7.90 12.77
C THR A 154 5.53 7.32 11.35
N SER A 155 4.53 6.60 10.85
CA SER A 155 4.54 6.01 9.51
C SER A 155 4.59 7.09 8.41
N THR A 156 3.84 8.19 8.59
CA THR A 156 3.84 9.34 7.67
C THR A 156 5.21 10.00 7.61
N LEU A 157 5.80 10.32 8.78
CA LEU A 157 7.11 10.95 8.87
C LEU A 157 8.21 10.04 8.31
N HIS A 158 8.15 8.74 8.62
CA HIS A 158 9.09 7.76 8.10
C HIS A 158 9.00 7.65 6.58
N ASN A 159 7.80 7.54 6.01
CA ASN A 159 7.61 7.49 4.56
C ASN A 159 8.10 8.78 3.88
N LEU A 160 7.79 9.95 4.45
CA LEU A 160 8.23 11.23 3.91
C LEU A 160 9.75 11.37 3.92
N SER A 161 10.40 11.05 5.04
CA SER A 161 11.87 11.14 5.17
C SER A 161 12.58 10.20 4.20
N ARG A 162 12.09 8.97 4.03
CA ARG A 162 12.64 8.01 3.06
C ARG A 162 12.41 8.46 1.63
N SER A 163 11.20 8.93 1.29
CA SER A 163 10.90 9.43 -0.05
C SER A 163 11.79 10.61 -0.44
N LEU A 164 12.05 11.52 0.52
CA LEU A 164 12.98 12.63 0.31
C LEU A 164 14.42 12.13 0.13
N ALA A 165 14.89 11.18 0.96
CA ALA A 165 16.22 10.62 0.82
C ALA A 165 16.42 9.96 -0.54
N TYR A 166 15.48 9.13 -1.00
CA TYR A 166 15.53 8.54 -2.34
C TYR A 166 15.49 9.59 -3.45
N ALA A 167 14.65 10.62 -3.29
CA ALA A 167 14.58 11.70 -4.28
C ALA A 167 15.89 12.48 -4.39
N ILE A 168 16.55 12.79 -3.27
CA ILE A 168 17.85 13.46 -3.23
C ILE A 168 18.92 12.59 -3.91
N LEU A 169 18.98 11.31 -3.57
CA LEU A 169 19.91 10.38 -4.22
C LEU A 169 19.65 10.27 -5.72
N ALA A 170 18.40 10.27 -6.15
CA ALA A 170 18.04 10.20 -7.56
C ALA A 170 18.37 11.48 -8.35
N VAL A 171 18.39 12.63 -7.69
CA VAL A 171 18.83 13.90 -8.30
C VAL A 171 20.32 13.89 -8.61
N GLU A 172 21.13 13.32 -7.72
CA GLU A 172 22.57 13.17 -7.93
C GLU A 172 22.88 12.09 -8.98
N ASP A 173 22.39 10.87 -8.77
CA ASP A 173 22.53 9.74 -9.70
C ASP A 173 21.42 8.71 -9.49
N VAL A 174 20.61 8.49 -10.52
CA VAL A 174 19.53 7.49 -10.51
C VAL A 174 20.09 6.08 -10.25
N SER A 175 21.29 5.77 -10.73
CA SER A 175 21.92 4.46 -10.50
C SER A 175 22.27 4.25 -9.04
N LEU A 176 22.68 5.29 -8.33
CA LEU A 176 22.97 5.28 -6.90
C LEU A 176 21.68 5.02 -6.09
N ALA A 177 20.60 5.71 -6.42
CA ALA A 177 19.30 5.52 -5.78
C ALA A 177 18.79 4.08 -5.94
N LEU A 178 18.93 3.50 -7.14
CA LEU A 178 18.56 2.10 -7.41
C LEU A 178 19.42 1.10 -6.64
N ARG A 179 20.73 1.30 -6.58
CA ARG A 179 21.62 0.45 -5.78
C ARG A 179 21.28 0.50 -4.29
N PHE A 180 21.04 1.69 -3.77
CA PHE A 180 20.62 1.85 -2.37
C PHE A 180 19.31 1.12 -2.09
N PHE A 181 18.32 1.23 -2.98
CA PHE A 181 17.07 0.50 -2.88
C PHE A 181 17.28 -1.02 -2.87
N LEU A 182 18.12 -1.55 -3.78
CA LEU A 182 18.40 -2.98 -3.86
C LEU A 182 19.10 -3.51 -2.60
N VAL A 183 20.06 -2.75 -2.06
CA VAL A 183 20.71 -3.11 -0.79
C VAL A 183 19.68 -3.15 0.34
N GLU A 184 18.85 -2.13 0.48
CA GLU A 184 17.85 -2.08 1.53
C GLU A 184 16.82 -3.22 1.45
N VAL A 185 16.43 -3.62 0.25
CA VAL A 185 15.53 -4.77 0.04
C VAL A 185 16.23 -6.09 0.36
N SER A 186 17.55 -6.21 0.10
CA SER A 186 18.29 -7.44 0.35
C SER A 186 18.61 -7.69 1.83
N GLU A 187 18.63 -6.64 2.65
CA GLU A 187 18.92 -6.73 4.09
C GLU A 187 17.69 -7.01 4.96
N ARG A 188 16.49 -7.04 4.37
CA ARG A 188 15.22 -7.33 5.05
C ARG A 188 14.74 -8.75 4.81
#